data_59d3cd1cc716b77bf27da5c58112120a
#
_entry.id   59d3cd1cc716b77bf27da5c58112120a
#
_cell.length_a   1.000
_cell.length_b   1.000
_cell.length_c   1.000
_cell.angle_alpha   90.00
_cell.angle_beta   90.00
_cell.angle_gamma   90.00
#
_symmetry.space_group_name_H-M   'P 1'
#
loop_
_entity.id
_entity.type
_entity.pdbx_description
1 polymer ?
#
loop_
_entity_poly.entity_id
_entity_poly.type
_entity_poly.pdbx_seq_one_letter_code
_entity_poly.pdbx_strand_id
1 'polypeptide(L)'
;MFAIWQNKKLYLRGEDELAIQLSKLGCEPFTTNELNKRFVLSQYYALSDQVMRNNMLCRKLIILSIQQIRNQKLDRTLKKLNRLKDLPNLTIKHERALIKVGITDVAMLREIGAENALVELKKSGSGATLDFYWKLVCALQYKNSQFLSQSEKERLLKKLNEILRKNGLKGYRKLDDE
;
A
#
# COMPACT_ATOMS: atom_id res chain seq x y z
N MET A 1 18.08 -9.25 -1.82
CA MET A 1 19.29 -10.01 -1.46
C MET A 1 19.37 -10.03 0.07
N PHE A 2 19.57 -11.20 0.71
CA PHE A 2 19.56 -11.33 2.18
C PHE A 2 20.97 -11.23 2.78
N ALA A 3 22.01 -11.43 1.99
CA ALA A 3 23.39 -11.36 2.44
C ALA A 3 24.30 -10.86 1.32
N ILE A 4 25.43 -10.28 1.74
CA ILE A 4 26.52 -9.84 0.88
C ILE A 4 27.82 -10.44 1.44
N TRP A 5 28.68 -10.97 0.57
CA TRP A 5 30.03 -11.38 0.91
C TRP A 5 31.01 -10.37 0.31
N GLN A 6 31.72 -9.62 1.16
CA GLN A 6 32.70 -8.63 0.73
C GLN A 6 33.84 -8.49 1.76
N ASN A 7 35.06 -8.30 1.28
CA ASN A 7 36.24 -8.12 2.11
C ASN A 7 36.42 -9.20 3.19
N LYS A 8 36.17 -10.46 2.81
CA LYS A 8 36.23 -11.63 3.72
C LYS A 8 35.23 -11.57 4.90
N LYS A 9 34.22 -10.74 4.81
CA LYS A 9 33.14 -10.63 5.81
C LYS A 9 31.79 -10.96 5.19
N LEU A 10 30.96 -11.63 5.96
CA LEU A 10 29.56 -11.89 5.62
C LEU A 10 28.68 -10.80 6.25
N TYR A 11 27.92 -10.12 5.41
CA TYR A 11 26.95 -9.12 5.84
C TYR A 11 25.55 -9.68 5.68
N LEU A 12 24.76 -9.67 6.74
CA LEU A 12 23.35 -10.03 6.71
C LEU A 12 22.47 -8.79 6.68
N ARG A 13 21.42 -8.85 5.89
CA ARG A 13 20.39 -7.82 5.92
C ARG A 13 19.51 -8.01 7.15
N GLY A 14 19.38 -6.98 7.95
CA GLY A 14 18.52 -6.91 9.12
C GLY A 14 17.84 -5.56 9.22
N GLU A 15 16.55 -5.57 9.51
CA GLU A 15 15.72 -4.41 9.77
C GLU A 15 14.95 -4.66 11.08
N ASP A 16 14.46 -3.61 11.70
CA ASP A 16 13.66 -3.67 12.92
C ASP A 16 14.30 -4.53 14.04
N GLU A 17 13.62 -5.51 14.54
CA GLU A 17 14.09 -6.38 15.63
C GLU A 17 15.39 -7.13 15.28
N LEU A 18 15.53 -7.58 14.04
CA LEU A 18 16.74 -8.28 13.60
C LEU A 18 17.96 -7.34 13.59
N ALA A 19 17.78 -6.08 13.19
CA ALA A 19 18.82 -5.07 13.24
C ALA A 19 19.29 -4.83 14.69
N ILE A 20 18.36 -4.74 15.63
CA ILE A 20 18.65 -4.60 17.06
C ILE A 20 19.43 -5.81 17.58
N GLN A 21 19.02 -7.02 17.20
CA GLN A 21 19.71 -8.26 17.61
C GLN A 21 21.14 -8.31 17.06
N LEU A 22 21.32 -7.97 15.78
CA LEU A 22 22.64 -7.93 15.14
C LEU A 22 23.56 -6.91 15.83
N SER A 23 23.05 -5.72 16.11
CA SER A 23 23.82 -4.69 16.82
C SER A 23 24.24 -5.13 18.23
N LYS A 24 23.34 -5.79 18.99
CA LYS A 24 23.65 -6.34 20.32
C LYS A 24 24.71 -7.44 20.28
N LEU A 25 24.84 -8.14 19.17
CA LEU A 25 25.85 -9.17 18.94
C LEU A 25 27.18 -8.60 18.39
N GLY A 26 27.35 -7.28 18.41
CA GLY A 26 28.57 -6.61 17.93
C GLY A 26 28.72 -6.64 16.41
N CYS A 27 27.62 -6.81 15.68
CA CYS A 27 27.61 -6.72 14.22
C CYS A 27 27.51 -5.24 13.80
N GLU A 28 28.49 -4.78 13.02
CA GLU A 28 28.54 -3.39 12.57
C GLU A 28 27.83 -3.18 11.21
N PRO A 29 27.19 -2.03 10.99
CA PRO A 29 26.57 -1.74 9.71
C PRO A 29 27.63 -1.64 8.59
N PHE A 30 27.24 -2.04 7.40
CA PHE A 30 28.10 -1.98 6.23
C PHE A 30 28.43 -0.54 5.84
N THR A 31 29.70 -0.21 5.78
CA THR A 31 30.20 1.09 5.32
C THR A 31 31.23 0.89 4.21
N THR A 32 31.08 1.63 3.12
CA THR A 32 32.11 1.69 2.07
C THR A 32 32.68 3.10 2.01
N ASN A 33 34.00 3.19 1.83
CA ASN A 33 34.70 4.43 1.53
C ASN A 33 35.14 4.39 0.07
N GLU A 34 34.22 4.58 -0.86
CA GLU A 34 34.56 4.72 -2.28
C GLU A 34 34.55 6.20 -2.67
N LEU A 35 35.65 6.67 -3.28
CA LEU A 35 35.78 7.99 -3.89
C LEU A 35 35.41 9.16 -2.96
N ASN A 36 35.96 9.19 -1.72
CA ASN A 36 35.70 10.27 -0.75
C ASN A 36 34.23 10.46 -0.32
N LYS A 37 33.34 9.53 -0.65
CA LYS A 37 31.97 9.51 -0.14
C LYS A 37 31.75 8.26 0.70
N ARG A 38 31.52 8.49 1.98
CA ARG A 38 31.12 7.41 2.90
C ARG A 38 29.69 6.98 2.57
N PHE A 39 29.55 5.81 1.97
CA PHE A 39 28.24 5.22 1.69
C PHE A 39 27.92 4.19 2.77
N VAL A 40 26.79 4.34 3.46
CA VAL A 40 26.34 3.43 4.52
C VAL A 40 25.11 2.68 4.03
N LEU A 41 25.23 1.36 3.87
CA LEU A 41 24.08 0.49 3.72
C LEU A 41 23.59 0.08 5.10
N SER A 42 22.82 0.94 5.75
CA SER A 42 22.34 0.77 7.13
C SER A 42 21.52 -0.50 7.38
N GLN A 43 21.12 -1.20 6.31
CA GLN A 43 20.36 -2.44 6.38
C GLN A 43 21.22 -3.71 6.39
N TYR A 44 22.55 -3.60 6.21
CA TYR A 44 23.46 -4.73 6.18
C TYR A 44 24.46 -4.64 7.32
N TYR A 45 24.61 -5.74 8.04
CA TYR A 45 25.46 -5.84 9.23
C TYR A 45 26.53 -6.90 9.05
N ALA A 46 27.79 -6.53 9.24
CA ALA A 46 28.91 -7.47 9.24
C ALA A 46 28.76 -8.43 10.42
N LEU A 47 28.71 -9.73 10.17
CA LEU A 47 28.69 -10.71 11.26
C LEU A 47 30.01 -10.65 12.04
N SER A 48 29.89 -10.54 13.37
CA SER A 48 31.06 -10.54 14.27
C SER A 48 31.69 -11.92 14.33
N ASP A 49 32.98 -11.99 14.67
CA ASP A 49 33.69 -13.26 14.82
C ASP A 49 33.03 -14.19 15.84
N GLN A 50 32.44 -13.65 16.88
CA GLN A 50 31.69 -14.39 17.88
C GLN A 50 30.47 -15.10 17.25
N VAL A 51 29.74 -14.43 16.38
CA VAL A 51 28.59 -15.02 15.65
C VAL A 51 29.08 -16.06 14.66
N MET A 52 30.16 -15.78 13.93
CA MET A 52 30.72 -16.71 12.93
C MET A 52 31.25 -18.02 13.55
N ARG A 53 31.79 -17.96 14.76
CA ARG A 53 32.25 -19.19 15.49
C ARG A 53 31.08 -19.99 16.07
N ASN A 54 29.91 -19.41 16.24
CA ASN A 54 28.74 -20.14 16.73
C ASN A 54 27.82 -20.52 15.57
N ASN A 55 28.03 -21.72 15.03
CA ASN A 55 27.28 -22.25 13.88
C ASN A 55 25.74 -22.20 14.07
N MET A 56 25.25 -22.52 15.28
CA MET A 56 23.81 -22.51 15.58
C MET A 56 23.25 -21.09 15.51
N LEU A 57 23.92 -20.12 16.12
CA LEU A 57 23.51 -18.72 16.12
C LEU A 57 23.58 -18.12 14.71
N CYS A 58 24.68 -18.39 14.00
CA CYS A 58 24.86 -17.93 12.62
C CYS A 58 23.73 -18.44 11.71
N ARG A 59 23.43 -19.73 11.76
CA ARG A 59 22.30 -20.32 11.01
C ARG A 59 20.96 -19.67 11.36
N LYS A 60 20.68 -19.46 12.65
CA LYS A 60 19.45 -18.81 13.10
C LYS A 60 19.30 -17.40 12.51
N LEU A 61 20.36 -16.59 12.56
CA LEU A 61 20.35 -15.22 12.02
C LEU A 61 20.16 -15.20 10.50
N ILE A 62 20.80 -16.13 9.78
CA ILE A 62 20.61 -16.29 8.33
C ILE A 62 19.15 -16.62 8.00
N ILE A 63 18.56 -17.57 8.72
CA ILE A 63 17.15 -17.95 8.53
C ILE A 63 16.22 -16.75 8.79
N LEU A 64 16.44 -16.02 9.88
CA LEU A 64 15.65 -14.82 10.20
C LEU A 64 15.78 -13.74 9.11
N SER A 65 16.97 -13.49 8.60
CA SER A 65 17.18 -12.54 7.49
C SER A 65 16.44 -12.99 6.21
N ILE A 66 16.47 -14.26 5.87
CA ILE A 66 15.75 -14.81 4.71
C ILE A 66 14.24 -14.67 4.91
N GLN A 67 13.73 -15.01 6.09
CA GLN A 67 12.29 -14.91 6.42
C GLN A 67 11.81 -13.48 6.35
N GLN A 68 12.56 -12.53 6.94
CA GLN A 68 12.23 -11.11 6.89
C GLN A 68 12.07 -10.61 5.44
N ILE A 69 13.00 -10.96 4.55
CA ILE A 69 12.94 -10.54 3.14
C ILE A 69 11.78 -11.20 2.40
N ARG A 70 11.48 -12.48 2.69
CA ARG A 70 10.32 -13.16 2.12
C ARG A 70 9.02 -12.47 2.53
N ASN A 71 8.87 -12.16 3.82
CA ASN A 71 7.70 -11.45 4.34
C ASN A 71 7.56 -10.07 3.70
N GLN A 72 8.64 -9.29 3.62
CA GLN A 72 8.62 -7.98 2.95
C GLN A 72 8.22 -8.06 1.47
N LYS A 73 8.70 -9.09 0.75
CA LYS A 73 8.28 -9.32 -0.65
C LYS A 73 6.80 -9.66 -0.73
N LEU A 74 6.32 -10.53 0.16
CA LEU A 74 4.90 -10.91 0.22
C LEU A 74 4.04 -9.69 0.51
N ASP A 75 4.37 -8.88 1.52
CA ASP A 75 3.66 -7.66 1.88
C ASP A 75 3.61 -6.65 0.73
N ARG A 76 4.75 -6.46 0.03
CA ARG A 76 4.80 -5.60 -1.16
C ARG A 76 3.90 -6.13 -2.28
N THR A 77 3.82 -7.45 -2.46
CA THR A 77 2.97 -8.07 -3.46
C THR A 77 1.50 -7.92 -3.08
N LEU A 78 1.15 -8.19 -1.82
CA LEU A 78 -0.21 -7.99 -1.30
C LEU A 78 -0.66 -6.53 -1.39
N LYS A 79 0.21 -5.59 -1.04
CA LYS A 79 -0.06 -4.15 -1.22
C LYS A 79 -0.26 -3.77 -2.69
N LYS A 80 0.46 -4.40 -3.62
CA LYS A 80 0.25 -4.17 -5.06
C LYS A 80 -1.09 -4.75 -5.53
N LEU A 81 -1.44 -5.96 -5.10
CA LEU A 81 -2.70 -6.62 -5.46
C LEU A 81 -3.94 -5.91 -4.87
N ASN A 82 -3.76 -5.14 -3.80
CA ASN A 82 -4.84 -4.43 -3.10
C ASN A 82 -4.94 -2.95 -3.47
N ARG A 83 -4.29 -2.53 -4.55
CA ARG A 83 -4.33 -1.11 -4.97
C ARG A 83 -5.67 -0.77 -5.62
N LEU A 84 -6.20 0.39 -5.23
CA LEU A 84 -7.45 0.91 -5.76
C LEU A 84 -7.43 1.12 -7.28
N LYS A 85 -6.29 1.55 -7.84
CA LYS A 85 -6.14 1.74 -9.30
C LYS A 85 -6.24 0.46 -10.12
N ASP A 86 -6.08 -0.71 -9.49
CA ASP A 86 -6.12 -2.00 -10.17
C ASP A 86 -7.56 -2.57 -10.23
N LEU A 87 -8.52 -1.90 -9.57
CA LEU A 87 -9.94 -2.15 -9.78
C LEU A 87 -10.40 -1.63 -11.15
N PRO A 88 -11.37 -2.30 -11.81
CA PRO A 88 -11.95 -1.81 -13.04
C PRO A 88 -12.42 -0.36 -12.92
N ASN A 89 -12.31 0.42 -13.97
CA ASN A 89 -12.73 1.82 -14.10
C ASN A 89 -11.96 2.82 -13.24
N LEU A 90 -11.13 2.37 -12.28
CA LEU A 90 -10.33 3.27 -11.46
C LEU A 90 -8.96 3.50 -12.08
N THR A 91 -8.43 4.68 -11.85
CA THR A 91 -7.11 5.11 -12.33
C THR A 91 -6.29 5.63 -11.16
N ILE A 92 -5.00 5.90 -11.40
CA ILE A 92 -4.11 6.56 -10.43
C ILE A 92 -4.70 7.89 -9.90
N LYS A 93 -5.44 8.64 -10.73
CA LYS A 93 -6.08 9.89 -10.28
C LYS A 93 -7.16 9.61 -9.23
N HIS A 94 -7.99 8.58 -9.47
CA HIS A 94 -9.02 8.15 -8.54
C HIS A 94 -8.41 7.60 -7.23
N GLU A 95 -7.37 6.77 -7.33
CA GLU A 95 -6.63 6.27 -6.17
C GLU A 95 -6.08 7.41 -5.30
N ARG A 96 -5.44 8.42 -5.92
CA ARG A 96 -4.91 9.59 -5.19
C ARG A 96 -6.01 10.40 -4.50
N ALA A 97 -7.16 10.54 -5.13
CA ALA A 97 -8.30 11.24 -4.52
C ALA A 97 -8.85 10.47 -3.31
N LEU A 98 -8.98 9.15 -3.42
CA LEU A 98 -9.44 8.28 -2.33
C LEU A 98 -8.45 8.25 -1.16
N ILE A 99 -7.15 8.18 -1.43
CA ILE A 99 -6.10 8.23 -0.39
C ILE A 99 -6.17 9.55 0.41
N LYS A 100 -6.44 10.68 -0.23
CA LYS A 100 -6.57 11.97 0.45
C LYS A 100 -7.69 12.00 1.49
N VAL A 101 -8.71 11.18 1.33
CA VAL A 101 -9.84 11.04 2.28
C VAL A 101 -9.70 9.81 3.18
N GLY A 102 -8.50 9.22 3.24
CA GLY A 102 -8.18 8.11 4.13
C GLY A 102 -8.52 6.72 3.60
N ILE A 103 -9.01 6.59 2.36
CA ILE A 103 -9.34 5.29 1.75
C ILE A 103 -8.11 4.81 0.99
N THR A 104 -7.33 3.89 1.58
CA THR A 104 -5.99 3.53 1.10
C THR A 104 -5.93 2.28 0.24
N ASP A 105 -6.92 1.41 0.37
CA ASP A 105 -6.93 0.10 -0.29
C ASP A 105 -8.35 -0.40 -0.62
N VAL A 106 -8.41 -1.52 -1.34
CA VAL A 106 -9.67 -2.13 -1.80
C VAL A 106 -10.54 -2.65 -0.66
N ALA A 107 -9.93 -3.18 0.42
CA ALA A 107 -10.68 -3.71 1.56
C ALA A 107 -11.43 -2.58 2.26
N MET A 108 -10.76 -1.47 2.51
CA MET A 108 -11.34 -0.27 3.11
C MET A 108 -12.44 0.35 2.24
N LEU A 109 -12.24 0.39 0.90
CA LEU A 109 -13.27 0.85 -0.02
C LEU A 109 -14.52 -0.04 0.00
N ARG A 110 -14.36 -1.37 0.14
CA ARG A 110 -15.48 -2.30 0.28
C ARG A 110 -16.25 -2.11 1.58
N GLU A 111 -15.54 -1.91 2.68
CA GLU A 111 -16.12 -1.68 4.00
C GLU A 111 -16.94 -0.38 4.04
N ILE A 112 -16.36 0.71 3.53
CA ILE A 112 -17.02 2.03 3.51
C ILE A 112 -18.16 2.08 2.49
N GLY A 113 -17.99 1.43 1.35
CA GLY A 113 -18.91 1.45 0.22
C GLY A 113 -18.75 2.69 -0.67
N ALA A 114 -19.23 2.60 -1.92
CA ALA A 114 -19.06 3.65 -2.92
C ALA A 114 -19.76 4.98 -2.55
N GLU A 115 -20.92 4.89 -1.91
CA GLU A 115 -21.71 6.07 -1.52
C GLU A 115 -21.00 6.89 -0.45
N ASN A 116 -20.52 6.24 0.62
CA ASN A 116 -19.82 6.93 1.70
C ASN A 116 -18.44 7.41 1.24
N ALA A 117 -17.76 6.65 0.38
CA ALA A 117 -16.52 7.11 -0.24
C ALA A 117 -16.72 8.41 -1.02
N LEU A 118 -17.83 8.53 -1.77
CA LEU A 118 -18.16 9.77 -2.46
C LEU A 118 -18.54 10.92 -1.50
N VAL A 119 -19.20 10.61 -0.39
CA VAL A 119 -19.50 11.60 0.67
C VAL A 119 -18.19 12.19 1.21
N GLU A 120 -17.21 11.36 1.54
CA GLU A 120 -15.92 11.84 2.06
C GLU A 120 -15.15 12.66 1.01
N LEU A 121 -15.15 12.21 -0.26
CA LEU A 121 -14.59 12.98 -1.36
C LEU A 121 -15.26 14.36 -1.51
N LYS A 122 -16.58 14.42 -1.36
CA LYS A 122 -17.35 15.66 -1.47
C LYS A 122 -17.09 16.61 -0.30
N LYS A 123 -16.96 16.08 0.92
CA LYS A 123 -16.59 16.86 2.12
C LYS A 123 -15.19 17.46 1.98
N SER A 124 -14.26 16.73 1.39
CA SER A 124 -12.87 17.20 1.19
C SER A 124 -12.69 18.20 0.05
N GLY A 125 -13.74 18.52 -0.70
CA GLY A 125 -13.66 19.37 -1.89
C GLY A 125 -12.93 18.73 -3.09
N SER A 126 -12.67 17.43 -3.04
CA SER A 126 -11.90 16.70 -4.05
C SER A 126 -12.74 16.29 -5.26
N GLY A 127 -13.33 17.25 -6.01
CA GLY A 127 -13.90 17.01 -7.33
C GLY A 127 -14.76 15.75 -7.49
N ALA A 128 -15.60 15.43 -6.51
CA ALA A 128 -16.48 14.26 -6.51
C ALA A 128 -17.57 14.44 -7.55
N THR A 129 -17.43 13.78 -8.70
CA THR A 129 -18.40 13.80 -9.81
C THR A 129 -19.28 12.57 -9.77
N LEU A 130 -20.43 12.66 -10.49
CA LEU A 130 -21.33 11.52 -10.65
C LEU A 130 -20.65 10.37 -11.43
N ASP A 131 -19.84 10.70 -12.44
CA ASP A 131 -19.03 9.74 -13.19
C ASP A 131 -18.07 8.97 -12.27
N PHE A 132 -17.44 9.66 -11.32
CA PHE A 132 -16.59 8.98 -10.34
C PHE A 132 -17.41 8.03 -9.45
N TYR A 133 -18.61 8.40 -9.07
CA TYR A 133 -19.49 7.50 -8.32
C TYR A 133 -19.83 6.24 -9.11
N TRP A 134 -20.21 6.38 -10.40
CA TRP A 134 -20.45 5.20 -11.27
C TRP A 134 -19.25 4.29 -11.34
N LYS A 135 -18.06 4.86 -11.49
CA LYS A 135 -16.81 4.11 -11.50
C LYS A 135 -16.56 3.38 -10.20
N LEU A 136 -16.83 3.99 -9.04
CA LEU A 136 -16.69 3.34 -7.72
C LEU A 136 -17.64 2.16 -7.56
N VAL A 137 -18.92 2.36 -7.87
CA VAL A 137 -19.93 1.29 -7.78
C VAL A 137 -19.55 0.10 -8.68
N CYS A 138 -19.20 0.39 -9.93
CA CYS A 138 -18.82 -0.65 -10.89
C CYS A 138 -17.51 -1.32 -10.55
N ALA A 139 -16.54 -0.59 -10.02
CA ALA A 139 -15.26 -1.12 -9.55
C ALA A 139 -15.46 -2.18 -8.46
N LEU A 140 -16.33 -1.90 -7.47
CA LEU A 140 -16.65 -2.84 -6.40
C LEU A 140 -17.39 -4.09 -6.90
N GLN A 141 -18.13 -3.98 -8.01
CA GLN A 141 -18.85 -5.09 -8.64
C GLN A 141 -18.02 -5.79 -9.74
N TYR A 142 -16.80 -5.34 -10.01
CA TYR A 142 -15.97 -5.83 -11.12
C TYR A 142 -16.64 -5.71 -12.48
N LYS A 143 -17.49 -4.69 -12.68
CA LYS A 143 -18.19 -4.39 -13.94
C LYS A 143 -17.56 -3.16 -14.61
N ASN A 144 -17.74 -3.05 -15.92
CA ASN A 144 -17.40 -1.82 -16.62
C ASN A 144 -18.53 -0.78 -16.48
N SER A 145 -18.18 0.46 -16.09
CA SER A 145 -19.15 1.54 -15.86
C SER A 145 -19.88 1.99 -17.13
N GLN A 146 -19.33 1.71 -18.31
CA GLN A 146 -20.00 2.01 -19.60
C GLN A 146 -21.26 1.17 -19.84
N PHE A 147 -21.41 0.03 -19.18
CA PHE A 147 -22.55 -0.86 -19.32
C PHE A 147 -23.66 -0.62 -18.28
N LEU A 148 -23.57 0.42 -17.47
CA LEU A 148 -24.67 0.79 -16.57
C LEU A 148 -25.86 1.27 -17.38
N SER A 149 -27.00 0.58 -17.22
CA SER A 149 -28.26 0.99 -17.83
C SER A 149 -28.80 2.27 -17.17
N GLN A 150 -29.65 3.00 -17.88
CA GLN A 150 -30.25 4.21 -17.37
C GLN A 150 -31.05 3.96 -16.07
N SER A 151 -31.80 2.86 -16.02
CA SER A 151 -32.57 2.48 -14.83
C SER A 151 -31.70 2.18 -13.62
N GLU A 152 -30.51 1.55 -13.82
CA GLU A 152 -29.54 1.32 -12.77
C GLU A 152 -28.95 2.63 -12.25
N LYS A 153 -28.58 3.55 -13.15
CA LYS A 153 -28.08 4.87 -12.80
C LYS A 153 -29.09 5.67 -11.96
N GLU A 154 -30.36 5.65 -12.34
CA GLU A 154 -31.42 6.34 -11.58
C GLU A 154 -31.61 5.76 -10.18
N ARG A 155 -31.63 4.43 -10.05
CA ARG A 155 -31.71 3.76 -8.75
C ARG A 155 -30.52 4.11 -7.84
N LEU A 156 -29.31 4.05 -8.40
CA LEU A 156 -28.09 4.37 -7.68
C LEU A 156 -28.03 5.85 -7.29
N LEU A 157 -28.46 6.76 -8.17
CA LEU A 157 -28.55 8.18 -7.91
C LEU A 157 -29.52 8.50 -6.77
N LYS A 158 -30.68 7.85 -6.75
CA LYS A 158 -31.65 8.00 -5.65
C LYS A 158 -31.01 7.61 -4.32
N LYS A 159 -30.39 6.43 -4.26
CA LYS A 159 -29.68 5.95 -3.07
C LYS A 159 -28.58 6.91 -2.62
N LEU A 160 -27.75 7.38 -3.56
CA LEU A 160 -26.68 8.33 -3.27
C LEU A 160 -27.23 9.63 -2.69
N ASN A 161 -28.29 10.19 -3.31
CA ASN A 161 -28.87 11.45 -2.86
C ASN A 161 -29.49 11.35 -1.46
N GLU A 162 -30.04 10.20 -1.08
CA GLU A 162 -30.52 9.96 0.29
C GLU A 162 -29.36 10.01 1.29
N ILE A 163 -28.23 9.39 0.96
CA ILE A 163 -27.04 9.36 1.82
C ILE A 163 -26.39 10.76 1.90
N LEU A 164 -26.29 11.48 0.79
CA LEU A 164 -25.77 12.84 0.77
C LEU A 164 -26.61 13.78 1.66
N ARG A 165 -27.94 13.71 1.58
CA ARG A 165 -28.84 14.51 2.43
C ARG A 165 -28.68 14.18 3.92
N LYS A 166 -28.54 12.89 4.27
CA LYS A 166 -28.28 12.46 5.64
C LYS A 166 -26.96 13.04 6.19
N ASN A 167 -26.00 13.30 5.30
CA ASN A 167 -24.72 13.92 5.66
C ASN A 167 -24.69 15.44 5.48
N GLY A 168 -25.85 16.10 5.29
CA GLY A 168 -25.93 17.55 5.13
C GLY A 168 -25.37 18.10 3.80
N LEU A 169 -25.16 17.21 2.82
CA LEU A 169 -24.59 17.56 1.52
C LEU A 169 -25.67 17.71 0.45
N LYS A 170 -25.44 18.65 -0.49
CA LYS A 170 -26.32 18.83 -1.65
C LYS A 170 -26.25 17.61 -2.56
N GLY A 171 -27.43 17.04 -2.88
CA GLY A 171 -27.54 15.95 -3.85
C GLY A 171 -27.19 16.38 -5.28
N TYR A 172 -27.04 15.41 -6.16
CA TYR A 172 -26.93 15.65 -7.60
C TYR A 172 -28.33 15.81 -8.20
N ARG A 173 -28.48 16.73 -9.16
CA ARG A 173 -29.69 16.83 -9.97
C ARG A 173 -29.79 15.61 -10.89
N LYS A 174 -31.00 15.35 -11.43
CA LYS A 174 -31.21 14.28 -12.41
C LYS A 174 -30.16 14.36 -13.52
N LEU A 175 -29.84 13.19 -14.08
CA LEU A 175 -29.05 13.04 -15.29
C LEU A 175 -29.66 13.92 -16.38
N ASP A 176 -29.22 15.16 -16.46
CA ASP A 176 -29.48 15.99 -17.61
C ASP A 176 -28.39 15.67 -18.62
N ASP A 177 -28.87 15.20 -19.74
CA ASP A 177 -28.22 14.87 -20.98
C ASP A 177 -26.90 15.62 -21.23
N GLU A 178 -25.80 14.87 -21.34
CA GLU A 178 -24.68 15.21 -22.20
C GLU A 178 -24.71 14.32 -23.43
#